data_a87796797005432d00a7eadbe907f2ed
#
_entry.id   a87796797005432d00a7eadbe907f2ed
#
_cell.length_a   1.000
_cell.length_b   1.000
_cell.length_c   1.000
_cell.angle_alpha   90.00
_cell.angle_beta   90.00
_cell.angle_gamma   90.00
#
_symmetry.space_group_name_H-M   'P 1'
#
loop_
_entity.id
_entity.type
_entity.pdbx_description
1 polymer ?
#
loop_
_entity_poly.entity_id
_entity_poly.type
_entity_poly.pdbx_seq_one_letter_code
_entity_poly.pdbx_strand_id
1 'polypeptide(L)'
;MFYAIDQPALRIFFALGILEALWLIALDFLGEKRMSMRIAPAVGFVVLSTVVIVALPEGQYKQWLFYSMRQVFLLWCLGYVLMRYRTTKSEIEKTRLRRHEPLFLITLVLTMCIILEDTFMMLVWDPTSVSMLPLYISERNFSENFLMLAFAFFSLREAGATLRLRFKEPPASENPEVRRQIDDLLPAYCE
;
A
#
# COMPACT_ATOMS: atom_id res chain seq x y z
N MET A 1 6.21 23.55 22.71
CA MET A 1 6.79 23.28 21.37
C MET A 1 6.00 22.16 20.71
N PHE A 2 4.71 22.44 20.37
CA PHE A 2 3.76 21.41 19.92
C PHE A 2 3.88 21.01 18.44
N TYR A 3 4.65 21.73 17.65
CA TYR A 3 4.73 21.54 16.20
C TYR A 3 6.09 21.04 15.69
N ALA A 4 6.98 20.65 16.59
CA ALA A 4 8.25 20.07 16.20
C ALA A 4 8.04 18.61 15.76
N ILE A 5 8.63 18.23 14.63
CA ILE A 5 8.63 16.85 14.17
C ILE A 5 9.72 16.10 14.89
N ASP A 6 9.35 15.28 15.87
CA ASP A 6 10.31 14.46 16.60
C ASP A 6 10.89 13.36 15.70
N GLN A 7 12.20 13.20 15.73
CA GLN A 7 12.96 12.17 15.03
C GLN A 7 12.56 12.03 13.54
N PRO A 8 12.65 13.11 12.74
CA PRO A 8 12.14 13.11 11.37
C PRO A 8 12.74 12.03 10.49
N ALA A 9 14.03 11.73 10.65
CA ALA A 9 14.72 10.68 9.89
C ALA A 9 14.11 9.29 10.15
N LEU A 10 13.81 8.99 11.42
CA LEU A 10 13.20 7.72 11.79
C LEU A 10 11.77 7.59 11.26
N ARG A 11 11.00 8.68 11.31
CA ARG A 11 9.64 8.72 10.76
C ARG A 11 9.63 8.54 9.23
N ILE A 12 10.57 9.18 8.52
CA ILE A 12 10.73 8.96 7.07
C ILE A 12 11.09 7.50 6.79
N PHE A 13 12.02 6.92 7.53
CA PHE A 13 12.47 5.54 7.33
C PHE A 13 11.33 4.54 7.50
N PHE A 14 10.56 4.61 8.58
CA PHE A 14 9.45 3.70 8.81
C PHE A 14 8.29 3.91 7.81
N ALA A 15 7.94 5.17 7.53
CA ALA A 15 6.92 5.47 6.53
C ALA A 15 7.32 4.95 5.16
N LEU A 16 8.57 5.17 4.74
CA LEU A 16 9.10 4.67 3.49
C LEU A 16 9.04 3.15 3.43
N GLY A 17 9.45 2.46 4.49
CA GLY A 17 9.44 0.99 4.52
C GLY A 17 8.05 0.41 4.26
N ILE A 18 7.02 0.97 4.89
CA ILE A 18 5.63 0.53 4.71
C ILE A 18 5.13 0.86 3.30
N LEU A 19 5.30 2.11 2.86
CA LEU A 19 4.81 2.59 1.57
C LEU A 19 5.51 1.89 0.40
N GLU A 20 6.82 1.71 0.49
CA GLU A 20 7.59 1.02 -0.53
C GLU A 20 7.24 -0.46 -0.62
N ALA A 21 7.02 -1.14 0.52
CA ALA A 21 6.57 -2.52 0.52
C ALA A 21 5.22 -2.67 -0.20
N LEU A 22 4.25 -1.79 0.09
CA LEU A 22 2.96 -1.77 -0.60
C LEU A 22 3.11 -1.49 -2.09
N TRP A 23 3.98 -0.55 -2.47
CA TRP A 23 4.26 -0.22 -3.86
C TRP A 23 4.89 -1.39 -4.61
N LEU A 24 5.89 -2.06 -4.04
CA LEU A 24 6.53 -3.23 -4.64
C LEU A 24 5.54 -4.39 -4.83
N ILE A 25 4.66 -4.63 -3.86
CA ILE A 25 3.57 -5.61 -4.00
C ILE A 25 2.65 -5.23 -5.17
N ALA A 26 2.26 -3.96 -5.28
CA ALA A 26 1.43 -3.49 -6.38
C ALA A 26 2.11 -3.66 -7.75
N LEU A 27 3.42 -3.36 -7.85
CA LEU A 27 4.19 -3.54 -9.09
C LEU A 27 4.35 -5.02 -9.47
N ASP A 28 4.63 -5.88 -8.51
CA ASP A 28 4.73 -7.33 -8.76
C ASP A 28 3.39 -7.90 -9.21
N PHE A 29 2.31 -7.41 -8.63
CA PHE A 29 0.95 -7.76 -9.03
C PHE A 29 0.63 -7.33 -10.47
N LEU A 30 1.12 -6.15 -10.89
CA LEU A 30 0.99 -5.63 -12.26
C LEU A 30 2.00 -6.27 -13.24
N GLY A 31 2.95 -7.08 -12.76
CA GLY A 31 4.01 -7.64 -13.58
C GLY A 31 5.04 -6.60 -14.06
N GLU A 32 5.10 -5.44 -13.42
CA GLU A 32 6.02 -4.37 -13.79
C GLU A 32 7.42 -4.63 -13.21
N LYS A 33 8.40 -4.81 -14.11
CA LYS A 33 9.78 -5.15 -13.75
C LYS A 33 10.76 -3.97 -13.86
N ARG A 34 10.30 -2.80 -14.31
CA ARG A 34 11.17 -1.64 -14.52
C ARG A 34 11.74 -1.14 -13.19
N MET A 35 13.07 -1.17 -13.07
CA MET A 35 13.77 -0.75 -11.85
C MET A 35 13.51 0.73 -11.51
N SER A 36 13.39 1.59 -12.53
CA SER A 36 13.05 2.99 -12.34
C SER A 36 11.71 3.18 -11.64
N MET A 37 10.70 2.39 -11.98
CA MET A 37 9.38 2.44 -11.32
C MET A 37 9.42 1.92 -9.88
N ARG A 38 10.37 1.05 -9.55
CA ARG A 38 10.55 0.55 -8.19
C ARG A 38 11.24 1.56 -7.29
N ILE A 39 12.20 2.31 -7.80
CA ILE A 39 13.05 3.19 -6.98
C ILE A 39 12.58 4.65 -7.00
N ALA A 40 12.07 5.14 -8.13
CA ALA A 40 11.77 6.57 -8.29
C ALA A 40 10.76 7.12 -7.27
N PRO A 41 9.65 6.42 -6.93
CA PRO A 41 8.72 6.92 -5.91
C PRO A 41 9.35 6.99 -4.53
N ALA A 42 10.18 6.01 -4.15
CA ALA A 42 10.90 6.00 -2.88
C ALA A 42 11.85 7.18 -2.77
N VAL A 43 12.65 7.42 -3.80
CA VAL A 43 13.57 8.59 -3.87
C VAL A 43 12.77 9.88 -3.81
N GLY A 44 11.69 9.99 -4.60
CA GLY A 44 10.79 11.15 -4.60
C GLY A 44 10.22 11.43 -3.21
N PHE A 45 9.75 10.41 -2.51
CA PHE A 45 9.23 10.55 -1.14
C PHE A 45 10.28 11.07 -0.16
N VAL A 46 11.49 10.49 -0.18
CA VAL A 46 12.59 10.92 0.70
C VAL A 46 13.00 12.36 0.41
N VAL A 47 13.18 12.71 -0.87
CA VAL A 47 13.58 14.06 -1.27
C VAL A 47 12.53 15.08 -0.86
N LEU A 48 11.25 14.85 -1.20
CA LEU A 48 10.17 15.77 -0.86
C LEU A 48 9.99 15.92 0.65
N SER A 49 10.04 14.82 1.41
CA SER A 49 9.95 14.86 2.88
C SER A 49 11.11 15.63 3.49
N THR A 50 12.33 15.46 2.96
CA THR A 50 13.52 16.18 3.42
C THR A 50 13.40 17.67 3.08
N VAL A 51 12.94 18.03 1.89
CA VAL A 51 12.71 19.43 1.50
C VAL A 51 11.70 20.10 2.44
N VAL A 52 10.60 19.42 2.76
CA VAL A 52 9.60 19.95 3.73
C VAL A 52 10.23 20.21 5.08
N ILE A 53 11.08 19.30 5.58
CA ILE A 53 11.73 19.47 6.88
C ILE A 53 12.71 20.64 6.89
N VAL A 54 13.51 20.78 5.83
CA VAL A 54 14.61 21.77 5.80
C VAL A 54 14.13 23.14 5.36
N ALA A 55 13.24 23.23 4.36
CA ALA A 55 12.88 24.50 3.74
C ALA A 55 11.74 25.23 4.47
N LEU A 56 10.89 24.52 5.22
CA LEU A 56 9.75 25.16 5.86
C LEU A 56 10.07 25.51 7.34
N PRO A 57 9.59 26.70 7.80
CA PRO A 57 9.67 27.07 9.20
C PRO A 57 8.83 26.14 10.06
N GLU A 58 9.23 25.97 11.34
CA GLU A 58 8.46 25.18 12.30
C GLU A 58 7.05 25.74 12.47
N GLY A 59 6.04 24.87 12.35
CA GLY A 59 4.64 25.26 12.47
C GLY A 59 3.67 24.19 12.00
N GLN A 60 2.38 24.48 12.14
CA GLN A 60 1.29 23.56 11.75
C GLN A 60 1.36 23.14 10.29
N TYR A 61 1.65 24.06 9.38
CA TYR A 61 1.73 23.79 7.95
C TYR A 61 2.87 22.83 7.60
N LYS A 62 4.03 22.98 8.24
CA LYS A 62 5.15 22.06 8.05
C LYS A 62 4.77 20.66 8.49
N GLN A 63 4.16 20.56 9.67
CA GLN A 63 3.73 19.29 10.24
C GLN A 63 2.66 18.63 9.35
N TRP A 64 1.62 19.39 8.97
CA TRP A 64 0.57 18.90 8.08
C TRP A 64 1.15 18.41 6.75
N LEU A 65 2.00 19.20 6.09
CA LEU A 65 2.59 18.83 4.81
C LEU A 65 3.49 17.59 4.92
N PHE A 66 4.27 17.49 6.00
CA PHE A 66 5.12 16.33 6.25
C PHE A 66 4.31 15.02 6.36
N TYR A 67 3.23 15.04 7.13
CA TYR A 67 2.38 13.87 7.27
C TYR A 67 1.57 13.57 6.01
N SER A 68 1.18 14.59 5.26
CA SER A 68 0.47 14.43 3.97
C SER A 68 1.33 13.78 2.87
N MET A 69 2.66 13.75 2.98
CA MET A 69 3.51 13.07 2.00
C MET A 69 3.19 11.58 1.88
N ARG A 70 2.77 10.93 2.95
CA ARG A 70 2.36 9.51 2.94
C ARG A 70 1.11 9.31 2.09
N GLN A 71 0.12 10.18 2.24
CA GLN A 71 -1.13 10.13 1.48
C GLN A 71 -0.90 10.42 -0.01
N VAL A 72 -0.01 11.36 -0.31
CA VAL A 72 0.40 11.64 -1.71
C VAL A 72 1.00 10.39 -2.35
N PHE A 73 1.86 9.67 -1.63
CA PHE A 73 2.44 8.41 -2.12
C PHE A 73 1.36 7.34 -2.37
N LEU A 74 0.42 7.17 -1.43
CA LEU A 74 -0.70 6.22 -1.59
C LEU A 74 -1.58 6.58 -2.79
N LEU A 75 -1.91 7.87 -2.97
CA LEU A 75 -2.67 8.34 -4.14
C LEU A 75 -1.90 8.12 -5.44
N TRP A 76 -0.59 8.28 -5.44
CA TRP A 76 0.25 7.92 -6.58
C TRP A 76 0.12 6.43 -6.92
N CYS A 77 0.25 5.54 -5.94
CA CYS A 77 0.09 4.10 -6.14
C CYS A 77 -1.27 3.76 -6.74
N LEU A 78 -2.35 4.29 -6.15
CA LEU A 78 -3.72 4.07 -6.63
C LEU A 78 -3.93 4.63 -8.03
N GLY A 79 -3.42 5.83 -8.31
CA GLY A 79 -3.48 6.46 -9.62
C GLY A 79 -2.76 5.65 -10.70
N TYR A 80 -1.58 5.12 -10.37
CA TYR A 80 -0.83 4.25 -11.28
C TYR A 80 -1.57 2.94 -11.58
N VAL A 81 -2.11 2.28 -10.57
CA VAL A 81 -2.92 1.05 -10.74
C VAL A 81 -4.15 1.34 -11.60
N LEU A 82 -4.85 2.44 -11.35
CA LEU A 82 -6.02 2.85 -12.13
C LEU A 82 -5.65 3.15 -13.59
N MET A 83 -4.53 3.85 -13.81
CA MET A 83 -4.02 4.13 -15.15
C MET A 83 -3.71 2.83 -15.90
N ARG A 84 -3.02 1.89 -15.24
CA ARG A 84 -2.73 0.56 -15.83
C ARG A 84 -4.00 -0.21 -16.14
N TYR A 85 -5.00 -0.21 -15.26
CA TYR A 85 -6.29 -0.84 -15.53
C TYR A 85 -6.98 -0.28 -16.78
N ARG A 86 -6.94 1.04 -16.97
CA ARG A 86 -7.54 1.69 -18.15
C ARG A 86 -6.77 1.45 -19.44
N THR A 87 -5.44 1.35 -19.38
CA THR A 87 -4.57 1.23 -20.56
C THR A 87 -4.31 -0.21 -20.97
N THR A 88 -4.52 -1.16 -20.08
CA THR A 88 -4.27 -2.59 -20.37
C THR A 88 -5.30 -3.13 -21.36
N LYS A 89 -4.82 -3.84 -22.40
CA LYS A 89 -5.64 -4.52 -23.40
C LYS A 89 -5.86 -5.99 -23.07
N SER A 90 -5.10 -6.53 -22.11
CA SER A 90 -5.17 -7.94 -21.71
C SER A 90 -6.37 -8.18 -20.80
N GLU A 91 -7.30 -9.01 -21.20
CA GLU A 91 -8.46 -9.40 -20.38
C GLU A 91 -8.04 -10.17 -19.12
N ILE A 92 -6.92 -10.90 -19.18
CA ILE A 92 -6.37 -11.63 -18.01
C ILE A 92 -5.91 -10.64 -16.95
N GLU A 93 -5.17 -9.59 -17.33
CA GLU A 93 -4.74 -8.55 -16.41
C GLU A 93 -5.92 -7.76 -15.84
N LYS A 94 -6.91 -7.43 -16.66
CA LYS A 94 -8.14 -6.76 -16.18
C LYS A 94 -8.89 -7.61 -15.17
N THR A 95 -9.04 -8.90 -15.41
CA THR A 95 -9.71 -9.82 -14.49
C THR A 95 -8.96 -9.92 -13.18
N ARG A 96 -7.62 -9.96 -13.23
CA ARG A 96 -6.77 -9.95 -12.03
C ARG A 96 -6.97 -8.66 -11.22
N LEU A 97 -6.91 -7.50 -11.86
CA LEU A 97 -7.12 -6.21 -11.21
C LEU A 97 -8.52 -6.07 -10.63
N ARG A 98 -9.55 -6.51 -11.35
CA ARG A 98 -10.94 -6.48 -10.91
C ARG A 98 -11.19 -7.33 -9.66
N ARG A 99 -10.47 -8.45 -9.52
CA ARG A 99 -10.55 -9.28 -8.31
C ARG A 99 -10.16 -8.50 -7.04
N HIS A 100 -9.24 -7.54 -7.16
CA HIS A 100 -8.74 -6.74 -6.05
C HIS A 100 -9.36 -5.32 -5.99
N GLU A 101 -10.38 -5.05 -6.83
CA GLU A 101 -11.11 -3.78 -6.85
C GLU A 101 -11.58 -3.33 -5.45
N PRO A 102 -12.14 -4.22 -4.59
CA PRO A 102 -12.56 -3.82 -3.24
C PRO A 102 -11.39 -3.29 -2.39
N LEU A 103 -10.19 -3.88 -2.51
CA LEU A 103 -9.01 -3.40 -1.81
C LEU A 103 -8.62 -1.98 -2.26
N PHE A 104 -8.60 -1.75 -3.58
CA PHE A 104 -8.28 -0.42 -4.12
C PHE A 104 -9.31 0.63 -3.72
N LEU A 105 -10.60 0.27 -3.73
CA LEU A 105 -11.69 1.17 -3.32
C LEU A 105 -11.59 1.52 -1.84
N ILE A 106 -11.41 0.52 -0.96
CA ILE A 106 -11.23 0.73 0.49
C ILE A 106 -10.00 1.59 0.75
N THR A 107 -8.88 1.31 0.08
CA THR A 107 -7.66 2.11 0.21
C THR A 107 -7.90 3.56 -0.20
N LEU A 108 -8.60 3.79 -1.31
CA LEU A 108 -8.91 5.14 -1.78
C LEU A 108 -9.79 5.90 -0.76
N VAL A 109 -10.89 5.29 -0.32
CA VAL A 109 -11.82 5.91 0.64
C VAL A 109 -11.11 6.23 1.95
N LEU A 110 -10.37 5.27 2.51
CA LEU A 110 -9.65 5.48 3.77
C LEU A 110 -8.53 6.50 3.62
N THR A 111 -7.81 6.54 2.48
CA THR A 111 -6.82 7.58 2.21
C THR A 111 -7.44 8.97 2.17
N MET A 112 -8.61 9.12 1.55
CA MET A 112 -9.35 10.39 1.57
C MET A 112 -9.80 10.75 2.98
N CYS A 113 -10.27 9.80 3.78
CA CYS A 113 -10.63 10.03 5.18
C CYS A 113 -9.40 10.47 6.00
N ILE A 114 -8.22 9.87 5.81
CA ILE A 114 -6.99 10.25 6.49
C ILE A 114 -6.61 11.70 6.13
N ILE A 115 -6.70 12.08 4.86
CA ILE A 115 -6.42 13.46 4.43
C ILE A 115 -7.35 14.45 5.11
N LEU A 116 -8.64 14.14 5.19
CA LEU A 116 -9.64 14.99 5.86
C LEU A 116 -9.37 15.07 7.37
N GLU A 117 -9.09 13.94 8.01
CA GLU A 117 -8.72 13.88 9.43
C GLU A 117 -7.47 14.70 9.72
N ASP A 118 -6.37 14.49 8.99
CA ASP A 118 -5.12 15.23 9.15
C ASP A 118 -5.31 16.73 8.93
N THR A 119 -6.07 17.10 7.89
CA THR A 119 -6.35 18.50 7.59
C THR A 119 -7.17 19.14 8.70
N PHE A 120 -8.22 18.49 9.16
CA PHE A 120 -9.05 18.99 10.24
C PHE A 120 -8.26 19.13 11.54
N MET A 121 -7.54 18.08 11.93
CA MET A 121 -6.81 18.04 13.19
C MET A 121 -5.62 19.00 13.24
N MET A 122 -4.94 19.22 12.11
CA MET A 122 -3.75 20.04 12.10
C MET A 122 -3.97 21.49 11.73
N LEU A 123 -5.01 21.80 10.96
CA LEU A 123 -5.26 23.17 10.47
C LEU A 123 -6.49 23.84 11.06
N VAL A 124 -7.47 23.08 11.47
CA VAL A 124 -8.78 23.63 11.94
C VAL A 124 -8.92 23.49 13.45
N TRP A 125 -8.42 22.40 14.01
CA TRP A 125 -8.60 22.10 15.43
C TRP A 125 -7.62 22.91 16.30
N ASP A 126 -8.18 23.63 17.30
CA ASP A 126 -7.41 24.28 18.35
C ASP A 126 -7.34 23.37 19.59
N PRO A 127 -6.18 22.79 19.92
CA PRO A 127 -6.03 21.89 21.06
C PRO A 127 -6.28 22.57 22.41
N THR A 128 -6.34 23.91 22.45
CA THR A 128 -6.61 24.65 23.68
C THR A 128 -8.12 24.73 24.01
N SER A 129 -8.99 24.46 23.05
CA SER A 129 -10.43 24.69 23.18
C SER A 129 -11.25 23.49 23.66
N VAL A 130 -10.73 22.26 23.58
CA VAL A 130 -11.53 21.08 24.00
C VAL A 130 -10.69 19.97 24.63
N SER A 131 -10.77 19.88 25.94
CA SER A 131 -10.31 18.73 26.74
C SER A 131 -11.24 17.50 26.65
N MET A 132 -12.12 17.43 25.67
CA MET A 132 -13.33 16.59 25.73
C MET A 132 -13.34 15.36 24.84
N LEU A 133 -12.29 15.03 24.09
CA LEU A 133 -12.32 13.80 23.28
C LEU A 133 -11.29 12.78 23.76
N PRO A 134 -11.72 11.82 24.62
CA PRO A 134 -10.88 10.67 25.00
C PRO A 134 -10.48 9.78 23.82
N LEU A 135 -11.03 10.04 22.63
CA LEU A 135 -10.67 9.35 21.38
C LEU A 135 -9.34 9.83 20.76
N TYR A 136 -8.80 10.92 21.26
CA TYR A 136 -7.48 11.42 20.86
C TYR A 136 -6.35 10.74 21.67
N ILE A 137 -6.48 9.47 21.92
CA ILE A 137 -5.53 8.70 22.76
C ILE A 137 -4.26 8.33 21.99
N SER A 138 -4.22 8.48 20.70
CA SER A 138 -3.00 8.24 19.94
C SER A 138 -2.82 9.28 18.85
N GLU A 139 -1.58 9.68 18.65
CA GLU A 139 -1.13 10.51 17.53
C GLU A 139 -1.44 9.91 16.14
N ARG A 140 -2.18 8.80 16.09
CA ARG A 140 -2.56 8.09 14.88
C ARG A 140 -4.02 8.34 14.57
N ASN A 141 -4.26 8.74 13.36
CA ASN A 141 -5.59 8.93 12.82
C ASN A 141 -6.38 7.63 12.84
N PHE A 142 -7.64 7.72 13.22
CA PHE A 142 -8.54 6.59 13.29
C PHE A 142 -8.64 5.86 11.93
N SER A 143 -8.76 6.63 10.84
CA SER A 143 -8.80 6.10 9.48
C SER A 143 -7.51 5.39 9.07
N GLU A 144 -6.33 5.82 9.56
CA GLU A 144 -5.05 5.13 9.33
C GLU A 144 -5.04 3.73 9.96
N ASN A 145 -5.57 3.60 11.17
CA ASN A 145 -5.69 2.30 11.84
C ASN A 145 -6.62 1.33 11.07
N PHE A 146 -7.74 1.84 10.55
CA PHE A 146 -8.62 1.03 9.69
C PHE A 146 -7.95 0.62 8.38
N LEU A 147 -7.16 1.49 7.78
CA LEU A 147 -6.40 1.17 6.57
C LEU A 147 -5.39 0.04 6.85
N MET A 148 -4.67 0.10 7.97
CA MET A 148 -3.74 -0.96 8.37
C MET A 148 -4.46 -2.28 8.65
N LEU A 149 -5.62 -2.26 9.29
CA LEU A 149 -6.44 -3.45 9.51
C LEU A 149 -6.95 -4.04 8.18
N ALA A 150 -7.38 -3.20 7.25
CA ALA A 150 -7.81 -3.65 5.92
C ALA A 150 -6.66 -4.34 5.18
N PHE A 151 -5.46 -3.75 5.17
CA PHE A 151 -4.29 -4.37 4.55
C PHE A 151 -3.90 -5.70 5.22
N ALA A 152 -3.93 -5.77 6.55
CA ALA A 152 -3.66 -7.00 7.27
C ALA A 152 -4.68 -8.09 6.91
N PHE A 153 -5.96 -7.75 6.87
CA PHE A 153 -7.02 -8.68 6.48
C PHE A 153 -6.85 -9.21 5.06
N PHE A 154 -6.63 -8.33 4.08
CA PHE A 154 -6.42 -8.73 2.70
C PHE A 154 -5.14 -9.56 2.51
N SER A 155 -4.07 -9.21 3.21
CA SER A 155 -2.81 -9.96 3.18
C SER A 155 -2.98 -11.38 3.75
N LEU A 156 -3.68 -11.54 4.85
CA LEU A 156 -4.00 -12.84 5.45
C LEU A 156 -4.90 -13.68 4.53
N ARG A 157 -5.89 -13.05 3.91
CA ARG A 157 -6.77 -13.71 2.93
C ARG A 157 -5.98 -14.25 1.74
N GLU A 158 -5.10 -13.45 1.14
CA GLU A 158 -4.29 -13.86 -0.01
C GLU A 158 -3.25 -14.92 0.38
N ALA A 159 -2.62 -14.79 1.55
CA ALA A 159 -1.74 -15.82 2.08
C ALA A 159 -2.48 -17.15 2.30
N GLY A 160 -3.67 -17.10 2.89
CA GLY A 160 -4.52 -18.27 3.09
C GLY A 160 -4.96 -18.91 1.77
N ALA A 161 -5.29 -18.10 0.75
CA ALA A 161 -5.62 -18.60 -0.58
C ALA A 161 -4.42 -19.29 -1.24
N THR A 162 -3.24 -18.69 -1.15
CA THR A 162 -1.98 -19.24 -1.69
C THR A 162 -1.60 -20.55 -1.01
N LEU A 163 -1.73 -20.63 0.32
CA LEU A 163 -1.48 -21.86 1.07
C LEU A 163 -2.46 -22.97 0.67
N ARG A 164 -3.76 -22.66 0.56
CA ARG A 164 -4.76 -23.65 0.11
C ARG A 164 -4.47 -24.20 -1.27
N LEU A 165 -3.95 -23.38 -2.19
CA LEU A 165 -3.56 -23.83 -3.53
C LEU A 165 -2.33 -24.75 -3.49
N ARG A 166 -1.38 -24.50 -2.58
CA ARG A 166 -0.18 -25.35 -2.42
C ARG A 166 -0.48 -26.70 -1.78
N PHE A 167 -1.48 -26.75 -0.89
CA PHE A 167 -1.87 -27.98 -0.19
C PHE A 167 -3.06 -28.72 -0.82
N LYS A 168 -3.67 -28.16 -1.87
CA LYS A 168 -4.54 -28.97 -2.72
C LYS A 168 -3.63 -29.89 -3.50
N GLU A 169 -3.60 -31.17 -3.12
CA GLU A 169 -3.10 -32.21 -4.02
C GLU A 169 -3.78 -32.01 -5.37
N PRO A 170 -3.01 -32.04 -6.49
CA PRO A 170 -3.63 -32.05 -7.81
C PRO A 170 -4.65 -33.18 -7.78
N PRO A 171 -5.89 -32.94 -8.25
CA PRO A 171 -6.86 -34.01 -8.31
C PRO A 171 -6.16 -35.17 -9.01
N ALA A 172 -6.04 -36.30 -8.31
CA ALA A 172 -5.46 -37.49 -8.90
C ALA A 172 -6.18 -37.64 -10.23
N SER A 173 -5.44 -37.48 -11.34
CA SER A 173 -6.04 -37.51 -12.66
C SER A 173 -6.69 -38.89 -12.76
N GLU A 174 -8.00 -38.93 -12.73
CA GLU A 174 -8.78 -40.19 -12.83
C GLU A 174 -8.50 -40.90 -14.16
N ASN A 175 -7.81 -40.22 -15.07
CA ASN A 175 -7.43 -40.76 -16.34
C ASN A 175 -6.00 -41.33 -16.30
N PRO A 176 -5.83 -42.68 -16.23
CA PRO A 176 -4.52 -43.33 -16.15
C PRO A 176 -3.63 -43.05 -17.38
N GLU A 177 -4.23 -42.71 -18.53
CA GLU A 177 -3.46 -42.34 -19.72
C GLU A 177 -2.77 -40.97 -19.59
N VAL A 178 -3.45 -39.99 -19.01
CA VAL A 178 -2.84 -38.65 -18.74
C VAL A 178 -1.69 -38.79 -17.76
N ARG A 179 -1.80 -39.66 -16.77
CA ARG A 179 -0.76 -39.92 -15.80
C ARG A 179 0.47 -40.54 -16.45
N ARG A 180 0.28 -41.52 -17.35
CA ARG A 180 1.39 -42.12 -18.13
C ARG A 180 2.08 -41.08 -19.03
N GLN A 181 1.32 -40.22 -19.71
CA GLN A 181 1.89 -39.18 -20.56
C GLN A 181 2.71 -38.14 -19.73
N ILE A 182 2.29 -37.83 -18.52
CA ILE A 182 3.04 -36.95 -17.62
C ILE A 182 4.32 -37.64 -17.13
N ASP A 183 4.23 -38.91 -16.73
CA ASP A 183 5.38 -39.68 -16.26
C ASP A 183 6.41 -39.93 -17.39
N ASP A 184 5.99 -40.06 -18.63
CA ASP A 184 6.85 -40.18 -19.81
C ASP A 184 7.52 -38.86 -20.22
N LEU A 185 6.91 -37.71 -19.91
CA LEU A 185 7.47 -36.38 -20.22
C LEU A 185 8.40 -35.84 -19.14
N LEU A 186 8.24 -36.25 -17.88
CA LEU A 186 9.05 -35.79 -16.75
C LEU A 186 10.57 -36.06 -16.92
N PRO A 187 11.04 -37.23 -17.44
CA PRO A 187 12.46 -37.46 -17.66
C PRO A 187 13.09 -36.49 -18.67
N ALA A 188 12.33 -36.07 -19.69
CA ALA A 188 12.83 -35.18 -20.74
C ALA A 188 13.04 -33.71 -20.28
N TYR A 189 12.52 -33.34 -19.11
CA TYR A 189 12.70 -32.00 -18.53
C TYR A 189 13.71 -31.94 -17.39
N CYS A 190 14.26 -33.09 -16.99
CA CYS A 190 15.23 -33.18 -15.88
C CYS A 190 16.68 -33.41 -16.36
N GLU A 191 16.92 -33.47 -17.67
CA GLU A 191 18.27 -33.40 -18.28
C GLU A 191 18.55 -31.97 -18.80
#